data_8b4d019780e96bb33a767af72e0da993
#
_entry.id   8b4d019780e96bb33a767af72e0da993
#
_cell.length_a   1.000
_cell.length_b   1.000
_cell.length_c   1.000
_cell.angle_alpha   90.00
_cell.angle_beta   90.00
_cell.angle_gamma   90.00
#
_symmetry.space_group_name_H-M   'P 1'
#
loop_
_entity.id
_entity.type
_entity.pdbx_description
1 polymer ?
#
loop_
_entity_poly.entity_id
_entity_poly.type
_entity_poly.pdbx_seq_one_letter_code
_entity_poly.pdbx_strand_id
1 'polypeptide(L)'
;MPFNRRLSFPLLVALAAFTIAGHAADLVSPPPAQTGDEKGIWGAIAYSPDDGRHGFFWGADKRQEAEDTALKYCENAKGAGCRVVEVFRNHRHWDDDDGTGFPYEHCAALSVGKSRGPATPFWGAASATTRREAEDKATAQCGGDQKECKIREWVCT
;
A
#
# COMPACT_ATOMS: atom_id res chain seq x y z
N MET A 1 -53.75 38.51 -64.62
CA MET A 1 -54.26 37.58 -63.60
C MET A 1 -53.22 36.51 -63.37
N PRO A 2 -52.51 36.53 -62.27
CA PRO A 2 -51.48 35.50 -61.99
C PRO A 2 -51.98 34.46 -61.00
N PHE A 3 -51.79 33.23 -61.38
CA PHE A 3 -52.10 32.08 -60.57
C PHE A 3 -50.92 31.80 -59.63
N ASN A 4 -51.20 31.94 -58.36
CA ASN A 4 -50.26 31.57 -57.27
C ASN A 4 -50.35 30.08 -56.92
N ARG A 5 -49.37 29.34 -57.34
CA ARG A 5 -49.27 27.87 -56.98
C ARG A 5 -48.36 27.73 -55.77
N ARG A 6 -48.96 27.55 -54.61
CA ARG A 6 -48.21 27.18 -53.37
C ARG A 6 -47.78 25.73 -53.44
N LEU A 7 -46.50 25.50 -53.51
CA LEU A 7 -45.92 24.17 -53.31
C LEU A 7 -45.75 23.96 -51.80
N SER A 8 -46.54 23.03 -51.27
CA SER A 8 -46.34 22.55 -49.91
C SER A 8 -45.30 21.41 -49.93
N PHE A 9 -44.15 21.67 -49.32
CA PHE A 9 -43.15 20.63 -49.03
C PHE A 9 -43.53 19.92 -47.74
N PRO A 10 -43.63 18.58 -47.69
CA PRO A 10 -43.74 17.87 -46.45
C PRO A 10 -42.38 17.76 -45.80
N LEU A 11 -42.28 18.28 -44.57
CA LEU A 11 -41.13 18.17 -43.72
C LEU A 11 -41.05 16.73 -43.16
N LEU A 12 -40.15 15.91 -43.72
CA LEU A 12 -39.82 14.61 -43.20
C LEU A 12 -38.88 14.79 -41.98
N VAL A 13 -39.46 14.65 -40.78
CA VAL A 13 -38.71 14.58 -39.55
C VAL A 13 -38.14 13.14 -39.41
N ALA A 14 -36.87 12.99 -39.72
CA ALA A 14 -36.16 11.74 -39.43
C ALA A 14 -35.82 11.69 -37.95
N LEU A 15 -36.52 10.85 -37.18
CA LEU A 15 -36.16 10.50 -35.81
C LEU A 15 -34.91 9.63 -35.86
N ALA A 16 -33.74 10.18 -35.60
CA ALA A 16 -32.53 9.39 -35.34
C ALA A 16 -32.61 8.81 -33.95
N ALA A 17 -32.90 7.52 -33.86
CA ALA A 17 -32.79 6.75 -32.62
C ALA A 17 -31.30 6.63 -32.24
N PHE A 18 -30.84 7.46 -31.30
CA PHE A 18 -29.55 7.27 -30.65
C PHE A 18 -29.64 6.03 -29.71
N THR A 19 -29.13 4.89 -30.14
CA THR A 19 -28.84 3.78 -29.26
C THR A 19 -27.65 4.14 -28.42
N ILE A 20 -27.88 4.55 -27.18
CA ILE A 20 -26.85 4.66 -26.16
C ILE A 20 -26.42 3.24 -25.82
N ALA A 21 -25.27 2.81 -26.40
CA ALA A 21 -24.61 1.61 -25.94
C ALA A 21 -24.15 1.88 -24.49
N GLY A 22 -24.92 1.35 -23.53
CA GLY A 22 -24.51 1.36 -22.13
C GLY A 22 -23.22 0.57 -22.02
N HIS A 23 -22.12 1.23 -21.80
CA HIS A 23 -20.91 0.59 -21.34
C HIS A 23 -21.23 0.09 -19.93
N ALA A 24 -21.46 -1.23 -19.78
CA ALA A 24 -21.42 -1.88 -18.49
C ALA A 24 -20.00 -1.59 -17.94
N ALA A 25 -19.92 -0.71 -16.94
CA ALA A 25 -18.71 -0.59 -16.17
C ALA A 25 -18.41 -2.00 -15.65
N ASP A 26 -17.28 -2.52 -16.07
CA ASP A 26 -16.77 -3.79 -15.59
C ASP A 26 -16.60 -3.60 -14.07
N LEU A 27 -17.57 -4.12 -13.31
CA LEU A 27 -17.49 -4.14 -11.86
C LEU A 27 -16.39 -5.13 -11.52
N VAL A 28 -15.15 -4.63 -11.51
CA VAL A 28 -14.06 -5.37 -10.90
C VAL A 28 -14.53 -5.70 -9.50
N SER A 29 -14.82 -6.97 -9.25
CA SER A 29 -15.19 -7.41 -7.92
C SER A 29 -14.12 -6.89 -6.95
N PRO A 30 -14.51 -6.22 -5.87
CA PRO A 30 -13.53 -5.82 -4.87
C PRO A 30 -12.74 -7.07 -4.45
N PRO A 31 -11.42 -6.95 -4.24
CA PRO A 31 -10.65 -8.08 -3.77
C PRO A 31 -11.34 -8.68 -2.55
N PRO A 32 -11.37 -10.02 -2.41
CA PRO A 32 -12.03 -10.67 -1.28
C PRO A 32 -11.51 -10.04 0.02
N ALA A 33 -12.44 -9.75 0.94
CA ALA A 33 -12.09 -9.22 2.25
C ALA A 33 -11.06 -10.16 2.89
N GLN A 34 -9.92 -9.60 3.30
CA GLN A 34 -8.86 -10.36 3.94
C GLN A 34 -9.42 -10.99 5.21
N THR A 35 -9.57 -12.29 5.22
CA THR A 35 -9.91 -13.03 6.42
C THR A 35 -8.63 -13.18 7.24
N GLY A 36 -8.67 -12.86 8.55
CA GLY A 36 -7.49 -12.82 9.43
C GLY A 36 -6.74 -14.15 9.65
N ASP A 37 -7.11 -15.18 8.91
CA ASP A 37 -6.47 -16.51 8.94
C ASP A 37 -5.65 -16.81 7.68
N GLU A 38 -5.19 -15.77 7.00
CA GLU A 38 -4.39 -15.94 5.79
C GLU A 38 -3.08 -16.64 6.09
N LYS A 39 -2.89 -17.78 5.46
CA LYS A 39 -1.65 -18.56 5.54
C LYS A 39 -0.50 -17.75 4.98
N GLY A 40 0.63 -17.80 5.61
CA GLY A 40 1.83 -17.11 5.19
C GLY A 40 2.80 -16.89 6.34
N ILE A 41 3.88 -16.23 6.06
CA ILE A 41 4.82 -15.74 7.04
C ILE A 41 4.74 -14.22 7.05
N TRP A 42 4.29 -13.66 8.16
CA TRP A 42 4.11 -12.23 8.32
C TRP A 42 5.25 -11.60 9.08
N GLY A 43 5.62 -10.42 8.67
CA GLY A 43 6.53 -9.56 9.39
C GLY A 43 5.97 -8.16 9.53
N ALA A 44 6.42 -7.44 10.55
CA ALA A 44 6.03 -6.05 10.80
C ALA A 44 7.18 -5.26 11.42
N ILE A 45 7.17 -3.95 11.15
CA ILE A 45 8.02 -2.96 11.83
C ILE A 45 7.11 -1.97 12.53
N ALA A 46 7.37 -1.72 13.81
CA ALA A 46 6.77 -0.64 14.59
C ALA A 46 7.81 0.42 14.90
N TYR A 47 7.40 1.68 14.90
CA TYR A 47 8.27 2.83 15.11
C TYR A 47 7.58 3.92 15.94
N SER A 48 8.36 4.57 16.80
CA SER A 48 7.98 5.77 17.54
C SER A 48 8.73 6.96 16.95
N PRO A 49 8.07 7.84 16.18
CA PRO A 49 8.72 9.03 15.63
C PRO A 49 9.23 10.02 16.67
N ASP A 50 8.63 10.03 17.86
CA ASP A 50 8.93 11.02 18.89
C ASP A 50 10.28 10.78 19.58
N ASP A 51 10.70 9.55 19.71
CA ASP A 51 11.93 9.16 20.40
C ASP A 51 12.86 8.23 19.58
N GLY A 52 12.44 7.87 18.36
CA GLY A 52 13.23 7.04 17.45
C GLY A 52 13.34 5.57 17.85
N ARG A 53 12.51 5.12 18.79
CA ARG A 53 12.46 3.72 19.19
C ARG A 53 11.72 2.90 18.15
N HIS A 54 12.10 1.65 18.00
CA HIS A 54 11.46 0.74 17.06
C HIS A 54 11.42 -0.69 17.60
N GLY A 55 10.57 -1.47 17.01
CA GLY A 55 10.48 -2.90 17.21
C GLY A 55 10.15 -3.57 15.89
N PHE A 56 10.55 -4.82 15.73
CA PHE A 56 10.24 -5.59 14.55
C PHE A 56 9.99 -7.05 14.92
N PHE A 57 9.23 -7.71 14.07
CA PHE A 57 8.98 -9.14 14.18
C PHE A 57 8.81 -9.76 12.80
N TRP A 58 9.10 -11.04 12.68
CA TRP A 58 8.92 -11.83 11.47
C TRP A 58 8.63 -13.30 11.84
N GLY A 59 8.03 -14.02 10.92
CA GLY A 59 7.75 -15.44 11.11
C GLY A 59 6.39 -15.73 11.77
N ALA A 60 5.51 -14.73 11.88
CA ALA A 60 4.15 -14.95 12.39
C ALA A 60 3.28 -15.67 11.36
N ASP A 61 2.42 -16.57 11.82
CA ASP A 61 1.42 -17.20 10.97
C ASP A 61 0.26 -16.25 10.60
N LYS A 62 0.07 -15.17 11.38
CA LYS A 62 -1.00 -14.19 11.22
C LYS A 62 -0.44 -12.77 11.19
N ARG A 63 -1.04 -11.95 10.35
CA ARG A 63 -0.74 -10.51 10.26
C ARG A 63 -0.81 -9.82 11.62
N GLN A 64 -1.92 -10.01 12.35
CA GLN A 64 -2.13 -9.37 13.63
C GLN A 64 -1.05 -9.75 14.66
N GLU A 65 -0.60 -10.99 14.66
CA GLU A 65 0.48 -11.45 15.54
C GLU A 65 1.81 -10.74 15.25
N ALA A 66 2.13 -10.53 13.97
CA ALA A 66 3.32 -9.77 13.58
C ALA A 66 3.23 -8.31 14.05
N GLU A 67 2.09 -7.67 13.83
CA GLU A 67 1.83 -6.29 14.22
C GLU A 67 1.93 -6.10 15.75
N ASP A 68 1.23 -6.93 16.52
CA ASP A 68 1.20 -6.86 17.99
C ASP A 68 2.59 -7.12 18.59
N THR A 69 3.34 -8.06 18.01
CA THR A 69 4.67 -8.38 18.50
C THR A 69 5.67 -7.26 18.19
N ALA A 70 5.62 -6.69 17.00
CA ALA A 70 6.46 -5.54 16.64
C ALA A 70 6.16 -4.33 17.54
N LEU A 71 4.89 -4.03 17.81
CA LEU A 71 4.46 -2.99 18.74
C LEU A 71 5.02 -3.24 20.14
N LYS A 72 4.85 -4.45 20.67
CA LYS A 72 5.37 -4.83 21.97
C LYS A 72 6.89 -4.65 22.09
N TYR A 73 7.65 -4.95 21.04
CA TYR A 73 9.10 -4.74 21.06
C TYR A 73 9.47 -3.24 21.04
N CYS A 74 8.76 -2.43 20.29
CA CYS A 74 8.94 -0.97 20.31
C CYS A 74 8.63 -0.38 21.71
N GLU A 75 7.53 -0.81 22.34
CA GLU A 75 7.14 -0.39 23.69
C GLU A 75 8.14 -0.87 24.77
N ASN A 76 8.64 -2.11 24.65
CA ASN A 76 9.67 -2.64 25.53
C ASN A 76 10.99 -1.84 25.42
N ALA A 77 11.29 -1.31 24.24
CA ALA A 77 12.41 -0.39 24.02
C ALA A 77 12.13 1.01 24.59
N LYS A 78 10.99 1.21 25.28
CA LYS A 78 10.54 2.48 25.87
C LYS A 78 10.14 3.52 24.81
N GLY A 79 9.59 3.08 23.68
CA GLY A 79 9.02 3.96 22.67
C GLY A 79 7.72 4.59 23.16
N ALA A 80 7.61 5.90 23.02
CA ALA A 80 6.39 6.66 23.29
C ALA A 80 5.59 6.82 22.00
N GLY A 81 4.36 6.30 21.96
CA GLY A 81 3.53 6.38 20.75
C GLY A 81 3.99 5.46 19.61
N CYS A 82 4.43 4.26 19.93
CA CYS A 82 4.75 3.23 18.96
C CYS A 82 3.55 2.93 18.05
N ARG A 83 3.79 2.81 16.76
CA ARG A 83 2.79 2.41 15.78
C ARG A 83 3.41 1.50 14.74
N VAL A 84 2.61 0.61 14.18
CA VAL A 84 3.04 -0.19 13.03
C VAL A 84 3.22 0.75 11.84
N VAL A 85 4.38 0.67 11.20
CA VAL A 85 4.76 1.53 10.06
C VAL A 85 4.95 0.76 8.77
N GLU A 86 5.17 -0.56 8.88
CA GLU A 86 5.26 -1.45 7.72
C GLU A 86 4.82 -2.85 8.11
N VAL A 87 4.09 -3.50 7.21
CA VAL A 87 3.72 -4.92 7.31
C VAL A 87 4.01 -5.57 5.98
N PHE A 88 4.61 -6.72 6.01
CA PHE A 88 4.93 -7.46 4.80
C PHE A 88 4.70 -8.95 5.01
N ARG A 89 4.56 -9.67 3.91
CA ARG A 89 4.25 -11.08 3.91
C ARG A 89 5.13 -11.82 2.92
N ASN A 90 5.64 -12.94 3.35
CA ASN A 90 6.21 -13.95 2.48
C ASN A 90 5.29 -15.17 2.45
N HIS A 91 5.23 -15.89 1.36
CA HIS A 91 4.54 -17.17 1.34
C HIS A 91 5.50 -18.33 1.60
N ARG A 92 4.95 -19.40 2.14
CA ARG A 92 5.71 -20.62 2.33
C ARG A 92 5.96 -21.28 0.99
N HIS A 93 7.14 -21.84 0.78
CA HIS A 93 7.57 -22.45 -0.48
C HIS A 93 6.63 -23.52 -1.06
N TRP A 94 5.82 -24.14 -0.23
CA TRP A 94 4.85 -25.16 -0.62
C TRP A 94 3.44 -24.64 -0.86
N ASP A 95 3.22 -23.35 -0.68
CA ASP A 95 1.94 -22.65 -0.90
C ASP A 95 2.11 -21.57 -1.98
N ASP A 96 2.78 -21.90 -3.11
CA ASP A 96 3.13 -20.95 -4.17
C ASP A 96 1.94 -20.21 -4.77
N ASP A 97 0.73 -20.73 -4.61
CA ASP A 97 -0.52 -20.07 -5.00
C ASP A 97 -1.54 -20.29 -3.89
N ASP A 98 -1.57 -19.39 -2.94
CA ASP A 98 -2.55 -19.42 -1.84
C ASP A 98 -3.87 -18.74 -2.22
N GLY A 99 -4.00 -18.24 -3.46
CA GLY A 99 -5.22 -17.63 -3.99
C GLY A 99 -5.58 -16.27 -3.38
N THR A 100 -4.72 -15.68 -2.54
CA THR A 100 -5.00 -14.39 -1.90
C THR A 100 -4.71 -13.19 -2.79
N GLY A 101 -3.86 -13.35 -3.81
CA GLY A 101 -3.44 -12.27 -4.69
C GLY A 101 -2.54 -11.23 -4.02
N PHE A 102 -2.04 -11.50 -2.81
CA PHE A 102 -1.09 -10.60 -2.15
C PHE A 102 0.27 -10.63 -2.82
N PRO A 103 0.92 -9.46 -2.97
CA PRO A 103 2.31 -9.43 -3.35
C PRO A 103 3.16 -10.08 -2.26
N TYR A 104 4.07 -10.95 -2.70
CA TYR A 104 5.03 -11.59 -1.83
C TYR A 104 6.26 -10.70 -1.68
N GLU A 105 6.25 -9.88 -0.64
CA GLU A 105 7.36 -9.02 -0.31
C GLU A 105 8.15 -9.66 0.84
N HIS A 106 9.41 -10.01 0.58
CA HIS A 106 10.21 -10.82 1.48
C HIS A 106 10.93 -10.02 2.56
N CYS A 107 11.12 -8.74 2.35
CA CYS A 107 11.91 -7.87 3.21
C CYS A 107 11.19 -6.55 3.45
N ALA A 108 11.42 -5.97 4.64
CA ALA A 108 11.06 -4.59 4.95
C ALA A 108 12.24 -3.86 5.57
N ALA A 109 12.26 -2.54 5.44
CA ALA A 109 13.29 -1.69 6.01
C ALA A 109 12.69 -0.43 6.63
N LEU A 110 13.36 0.09 7.64
CA LEU A 110 13.12 1.39 8.27
C LEU A 110 14.34 2.27 8.08
N SER A 111 14.14 3.44 7.52
CA SER A 111 15.15 4.49 7.38
C SER A 111 14.77 5.70 8.21
N VAL A 112 15.76 6.30 8.89
CA VAL A 112 15.55 7.46 9.76
C VAL A 112 16.62 8.50 9.45
N GLY A 113 16.15 9.72 9.24
CA GLY A 113 17.00 10.88 8.98
C GLY A 113 17.40 11.62 10.25
N LYS A 114 18.31 12.58 10.12
CA LYS A 114 18.66 13.45 11.23
C LYS A 114 17.58 14.50 11.48
N SER A 115 17.16 14.58 12.74
CA SER A 115 16.40 15.73 13.22
C SER A 115 17.32 16.94 13.39
N ARG A 116 16.90 18.10 12.91
CA ARG A 116 17.54 19.37 13.22
C ARG A 116 16.71 20.11 14.27
N GLY A 117 17.05 19.90 15.55
CA GLY A 117 16.33 20.52 16.68
C GLY A 117 15.21 19.63 17.25
N PRO A 118 14.20 20.22 17.89
CA PRO A 118 13.13 19.47 18.58
C PRO A 118 12.08 18.85 17.65
N ALA A 119 12.29 18.96 16.33
CA ALA A 119 11.38 18.38 15.34
C ALA A 119 11.54 16.86 15.27
N THR A 120 10.45 16.17 15.05
CA THR A 120 10.41 14.74 14.74
C THR A 120 11.36 14.43 13.57
N PRO A 121 12.26 13.45 13.69
CA PRO A 121 13.14 13.08 12.59
C PRO A 121 12.37 12.62 11.36
N PHE A 122 12.92 12.86 10.18
CA PHE A 122 12.39 12.27 8.96
C PHE A 122 12.52 10.76 9.03
N TRP A 123 11.55 10.05 8.51
CA TRP A 123 11.60 8.59 8.46
C TRP A 123 10.82 8.06 7.25
N GLY A 124 11.09 6.82 6.89
CA GLY A 124 10.37 6.07 5.87
C GLY A 124 10.50 4.58 6.16
N ALA A 125 9.44 3.84 5.85
CA ALA A 125 9.45 2.39 5.96
C ALA A 125 8.83 1.82 4.69
N ALA A 126 9.41 0.75 4.17
CA ALA A 126 8.93 0.14 2.94
C ALA A 126 9.31 -1.34 2.88
N SER A 127 8.50 -2.09 2.13
CA SER A 127 8.73 -3.48 1.81
C SER A 127 9.01 -3.71 0.33
N ALA A 128 9.72 -4.80 0.03
CA ALA A 128 10.06 -5.22 -1.31
C ALA A 128 10.51 -6.68 -1.36
N THR A 129 10.64 -7.22 -2.57
CA THR A 129 11.07 -8.60 -2.80
C THR A 129 12.50 -8.86 -2.30
N THR A 130 13.35 -7.83 -2.30
CA THR A 130 14.73 -7.92 -1.83
C THR A 130 15.03 -6.90 -0.76
N ARG A 131 15.96 -7.21 0.13
CA ARG A 131 16.46 -6.30 1.15
C ARG A 131 16.89 -4.95 0.56
N ARG A 132 17.71 -5.00 -0.48
CA ARG A 132 18.25 -3.78 -1.10
C ARG A 132 17.14 -2.86 -1.61
N GLU A 133 16.17 -3.42 -2.28
CA GLU A 133 15.03 -2.65 -2.78
C GLU A 133 14.18 -2.06 -1.65
N ALA A 134 13.96 -2.82 -0.57
CA ALA A 134 13.27 -2.32 0.63
C ALA A 134 14.04 -1.15 1.27
N GLU A 135 15.37 -1.29 1.42
CA GLU A 135 16.25 -0.23 1.93
C GLU A 135 16.22 1.02 1.05
N ASP A 136 16.30 0.87 -0.27
CA ASP A 136 16.26 1.98 -1.23
C ASP A 136 14.92 2.72 -1.17
N LYS A 137 13.81 1.99 -1.15
CA LYS A 137 12.45 2.56 -1.01
C LYS A 137 12.28 3.28 0.33
N ALA A 138 12.67 2.67 1.45
CA ALA A 138 12.59 3.28 2.78
C ALA A 138 13.44 4.56 2.85
N THR A 139 14.63 4.55 2.27
CA THR A 139 15.51 5.72 2.23
C THR A 139 14.92 6.84 1.37
N ALA A 140 14.33 6.52 0.24
CA ALA A 140 13.64 7.49 -0.62
C ALA A 140 12.44 8.14 0.10
N GLN A 141 11.62 7.35 0.79
CA GLN A 141 10.49 7.86 1.58
C GLN A 141 10.93 8.74 2.75
N CYS A 142 12.05 8.42 3.38
CA CYS A 142 12.65 9.24 4.43
C CYS A 142 13.14 10.62 3.89
N GLY A 143 13.46 10.72 2.60
CA GLY A 143 13.95 11.94 1.95
C GLY A 143 15.42 11.88 1.51
N GLY A 144 16.02 10.68 1.53
CA GLY A 144 17.33 10.39 0.97
C GLY A 144 18.48 11.15 1.66
N ASP A 145 19.52 11.41 0.88
CA ASP A 145 20.74 12.10 1.35
C ASP A 145 20.48 13.51 1.86
N GLN A 146 19.48 14.21 1.30
CA GLN A 146 19.11 15.56 1.72
C GLN A 146 18.66 15.63 3.19
N LYS A 147 18.14 14.54 3.71
CA LYS A 147 17.69 14.38 5.10
C LYS A 147 18.64 13.52 5.94
N GLU A 148 19.81 13.19 5.38
CA GLU A 148 20.81 12.32 6.02
C GLU A 148 20.20 10.97 6.50
N CYS A 149 19.29 10.41 5.68
CA CYS A 149 18.59 9.17 6.00
C CYS A 149 19.55 7.99 6.05
N LYS A 150 19.41 7.17 7.08
CA LYS A 150 20.19 5.95 7.30
C LYS A 150 19.24 4.79 7.62
N ILE A 151 19.55 3.61 7.10
CA ILE A 151 18.83 2.40 7.48
C ILE A 151 19.06 2.16 8.97
N ARG A 152 17.97 2.04 9.68
CA ARG A 152 17.92 1.80 11.13
C ARG A 152 17.67 0.34 11.42
N GLU A 153 16.80 -0.26 10.66
CA GLU A 153 16.41 -1.66 10.79
C GLU A 153 16.01 -2.24 9.44
N TRP A 154 16.20 -3.50 9.26
CA TRP A 154 15.66 -4.29 8.16
C TRP A 154 15.36 -5.70 8.64
N VAL A 155 14.36 -6.32 8.05
CA VAL A 155 13.95 -7.69 8.37
C VAL A 155 13.45 -8.38 7.10
N CYS A 156 13.81 -9.63 6.92
CA CYS A 156 13.33 -10.48 5.83
C CYS A 156 12.65 -11.73 6.39
N THR A 157 11.68 -12.28 5.69
CA THR A 157 11.00 -13.55 6.03
C THR A 157 11.37 -14.64 5.07
#